data_adac2b6aaecf7dc3b3b8427791b52373
#
_entry.id   adac2b6aaecf7dc3b3b8427791b52373
#
_cell.length_a   1.000
_cell.length_b   1.000
_cell.length_c   1.000
_cell.angle_alpha   90.00
_cell.angle_beta   90.00
_cell.angle_gamma   90.00
#
_symmetry.space_group_name_H-M   'P 1'
#
loop_
_entity.id
_entity.type
_entity.pdbx_description
1 polymer ?
#
loop_
_entity_poly.entity_id
_entity_poly.type
_entity_poly.pdbx_seq_one_letter_code
_entity_poly.pdbx_strand_id
1 'polypeptide(L)'
;MIDISEKRKLYLGDYEKDKAEIDIKISEGIEKYRKGYCKVRFVDKDNNPVSGKKVKLTQQTHDFKYGANIFMLDEFESDENNAEYRRFFKEYFNLATVPFYWDSLEPEEGKPRYDKNSKKIYRRPSPDLCMDYCEESGITPKLHCLVYDKFTPEWLQKLPLEEVKKKYEERFRQIAERYLGKMYEFEVINELLLESAWDLKTELSNTRDIIEWSFNLAQKYLPNETLVINEGNPIPKLALEDYRNAYFMMIENSLQKGTKIDKIGLQNHLFTGATARNEEQYENSIRNFDRSICDPKSIWKGLDVISELGLALELTEVTIPTLGDTMEDEELQADMLKLWYSLWFSHPAVENIVYWNTIDGYAYDDGKSWNENNCRGGLWHNDLTPKKSALMLKKLFNEIWHTDLELITDKDGYIDFSGFYGDYEIEVDGQKSEIGIHKEKRNDFSLKI
;
A
#
# COMPACT_ATOMS: atom_id res chain seq x y z
N MET A 1 -8.46 -28.52 17.01
CA MET A 1 -7.67 -27.72 16.01
C MET A 1 -8.30 -27.90 14.62
N ILE A 2 -8.44 -26.81 13.89
CA ILE A 2 -8.89 -26.82 12.47
C ILE A 2 -7.74 -27.35 11.63
N ASP A 3 -8.00 -28.37 10.80
CA ASP A 3 -6.97 -28.89 9.90
C ASP A 3 -6.73 -27.95 8.71
N ILE A 4 -5.58 -28.11 8.05
CA ILE A 4 -5.17 -27.25 6.94
C ILE A 4 -6.12 -27.34 5.74
N SER A 5 -6.75 -28.49 5.49
CA SER A 5 -7.69 -28.67 4.39
C SER A 5 -8.97 -27.86 4.60
N GLU A 6 -9.49 -27.81 5.86
CA GLU A 6 -10.61 -26.97 6.23
C GLU A 6 -10.26 -25.49 6.07
N LYS A 7 -9.08 -25.06 6.55
CA LYS A 7 -8.59 -23.67 6.37
C LYS A 7 -8.51 -23.29 4.90
N ARG A 8 -7.88 -24.11 4.07
CA ARG A 8 -7.79 -23.86 2.60
C ARG A 8 -9.17 -23.73 1.97
N LYS A 9 -10.10 -24.61 2.31
CA LYS A 9 -11.48 -24.54 1.82
C LYS A 9 -12.19 -23.24 2.24
N LEU A 10 -11.95 -22.77 3.45
CA LEU A 10 -12.56 -21.54 3.96
C LEU A 10 -12.03 -20.28 3.24
N TYR A 11 -10.73 -20.22 2.94
CA TYR A 11 -10.06 -19.00 2.48
C TYR A 11 -9.77 -18.99 0.97
N LEU A 12 -9.66 -20.17 0.34
CA LEU A 12 -9.36 -20.30 -1.09
C LEU A 12 -10.40 -21.11 -1.88
N GLY A 13 -11.44 -21.64 -1.21
CA GLY A 13 -12.40 -22.54 -1.86
C GLY A 13 -13.16 -21.91 -3.03
N ASP A 14 -13.54 -20.64 -2.93
CA ASP A 14 -14.21 -19.92 -4.01
C ASP A 14 -13.27 -19.68 -5.20
N TYR A 15 -11.98 -19.39 -4.94
CA TYR A 15 -10.97 -19.35 -5.99
C TYR A 15 -10.74 -20.70 -6.65
N GLU A 16 -10.56 -21.75 -5.87
CA GLU A 16 -10.29 -23.12 -6.40
C GLU A 16 -11.44 -23.61 -7.27
N LYS A 17 -12.68 -23.27 -6.91
CA LYS A 17 -13.89 -23.60 -7.68
C LYS A 17 -13.91 -22.94 -9.06
N ASP A 18 -13.56 -21.67 -9.13
CA ASP A 18 -13.66 -20.86 -10.36
C ASP A 18 -12.28 -20.48 -10.93
N LYS A 19 -11.24 -21.26 -10.55
CA LYS A 19 -9.81 -20.96 -10.79
C LYS A 19 -9.50 -20.57 -12.22
N ALA A 20 -9.98 -21.31 -13.21
CA ALA A 20 -9.64 -21.07 -14.61
C ALA A 20 -10.17 -19.71 -15.10
N GLU A 21 -11.39 -19.33 -14.70
CA GLU A 21 -11.99 -18.04 -15.05
C GLU A 21 -11.23 -16.88 -14.39
N ILE A 22 -10.90 -17.05 -13.10
CA ILE A 22 -10.21 -16.04 -12.32
C ILE A 22 -8.77 -15.83 -12.83
N ASP A 23 -8.03 -16.90 -13.11
CA ASP A 23 -6.67 -16.83 -13.65
C ASP A 23 -6.62 -16.13 -15.02
N ILE A 24 -7.61 -16.37 -15.88
CA ILE A 24 -7.73 -15.67 -17.17
C ILE A 24 -7.97 -14.17 -16.92
N LYS A 25 -8.93 -13.81 -16.09
CA LYS A 25 -9.25 -12.41 -15.78
C LYS A 25 -8.05 -11.68 -15.19
N ILE A 26 -7.32 -12.30 -14.27
CA ILE A 26 -6.07 -11.76 -13.70
C ILE A 26 -5.03 -11.54 -14.80
N SER A 27 -4.77 -12.55 -15.63
CA SER A 27 -3.77 -12.48 -16.69
C SER A 27 -4.07 -11.39 -17.72
N GLU A 28 -5.33 -11.31 -18.17
CA GLU A 28 -5.78 -10.28 -19.11
C GLU A 28 -5.68 -8.88 -18.49
N GLY A 29 -6.04 -8.72 -17.22
CA GLY A 29 -5.92 -7.46 -16.51
C GLY A 29 -4.48 -6.99 -16.37
N ILE A 30 -3.56 -7.89 -15.99
CA ILE A 30 -2.13 -7.57 -15.88
C ILE A 30 -1.57 -7.18 -17.25
N GLU A 31 -1.81 -7.98 -18.28
CA GLU A 31 -1.31 -7.69 -19.63
C GLU A 31 -1.81 -6.34 -20.15
N LYS A 32 -3.09 -6.03 -19.92
CA LYS A 32 -3.73 -4.81 -20.43
C LYS A 32 -3.38 -3.56 -19.64
N TYR A 33 -3.23 -3.65 -18.31
CA TYR A 33 -3.17 -2.47 -17.46
C TYR A 33 -1.81 -2.25 -16.78
N ARG A 34 -0.91 -3.26 -16.80
CA ARG A 34 0.40 -3.19 -16.12
C ARG A 34 1.57 -3.20 -17.07
N LYS A 35 1.33 -3.42 -18.37
CA LYS A 35 2.38 -3.43 -19.37
C LYS A 35 2.12 -2.40 -20.46
N GLY A 36 3.22 -1.97 -21.08
CA GLY A 36 3.22 -1.09 -22.23
C GLY A 36 4.01 -1.69 -23.38
N TYR A 37 3.52 -1.45 -24.61
CA TYR A 37 4.30 -1.74 -25.80
C TYR A 37 5.41 -0.71 -25.95
N CYS A 38 6.62 -1.18 -26.27
CA CYS A 38 7.80 -0.35 -26.44
C CYS A 38 8.51 -0.71 -27.76
N LYS A 39 9.00 0.30 -28.47
CA LYS A 39 9.79 0.15 -29.68
C LYS A 39 11.09 0.95 -29.56
N VAL A 40 12.22 0.28 -29.76
CA VAL A 40 13.54 0.90 -29.66
C VAL A 40 14.30 0.70 -30.97
N ARG A 41 14.79 1.80 -31.55
CA ARG A 41 15.66 1.78 -32.71
C ARG A 41 17.11 2.03 -32.30
N PHE A 42 18.01 1.17 -32.74
CA PHE A 42 19.45 1.32 -32.56
C PHE A 42 20.09 1.81 -33.86
N VAL A 43 20.91 2.85 -33.74
CA VAL A 43 21.64 3.43 -34.84
C VAL A 43 23.12 3.63 -34.49
N ASP A 44 23.99 3.56 -35.50
CA ASP A 44 25.40 3.90 -35.35
C ASP A 44 25.62 5.42 -35.29
N LYS A 45 26.90 5.84 -35.16
CA LYS A 45 27.28 7.26 -35.15
C LYS A 45 26.83 8.03 -36.39
N ASP A 46 26.66 7.36 -37.52
CA ASP A 46 26.28 7.94 -38.83
C ASP A 46 24.76 7.81 -39.08
N ASN A 47 23.96 7.41 -38.05
CA ASN A 47 22.53 7.15 -38.07
C ASN A 47 22.08 5.95 -38.94
N ASN A 48 22.97 5.04 -39.32
CA ASN A 48 22.61 3.81 -39.99
C ASN A 48 22.03 2.80 -38.98
N PRO A 49 21.06 1.95 -39.43
CA PRO A 49 20.49 0.92 -38.55
C PRO A 49 21.55 -0.08 -38.11
N VAL A 50 21.52 -0.45 -36.83
CA VAL A 50 22.40 -1.48 -36.25
C VAL A 50 21.60 -2.78 -36.16
N SER A 51 21.82 -3.67 -37.12
CA SER A 51 21.10 -4.92 -37.31
C SER A 51 21.81 -6.13 -36.72
N GLY A 52 21.06 -7.15 -36.29
CA GLY A 52 21.58 -8.46 -35.84
C GLY A 52 22.33 -8.40 -34.51
N LYS A 53 22.15 -7.33 -33.72
CA LYS A 53 22.78 -7.19 -32.41
C LYS A 53 21.92 -7.78 -31.31
N LYS A 54 22.60 -8.45 -30.37
CA LYS A 54 21.96 -8.93 -29.12
C LYS A 54 21.76 -7.75 -28.20
N VAL A 55 20.54 -7.58 -27.74
CA VAL A 55 20.11 -6.57 -26.79
C VAL A 55 19.66 -7.26 -25.52
N LYS A 56 20.28 -6.93 -24.39
CA LYS A 56 19.81 -7.34 -23.08
C LYS A 56 19.02 -6.18 -22.47
N LEU A 57 17.84 -6.47 -21.98
CA LEU A 57 16.93 -5.51 -21.39
C LEU A 57 16.56 -5.99 -19.99
N THR A 58 16.77 -5.14 -18.99
CA THR A 58 16.52 -5.46 -17.57
C THR A 58 15.77 -4.34 -16.92
N GLN A 59 14.58 -4.64 -16.38
CA GLN A 59 13.78 -3.68 -15.62
C GLN A 59 14.52 -3.30 -14.32
N GLN A 60 14.57 -2.01 -14.01
CA GLN A 60 15.25 -1.47 -12.83
C GLN A 60 14.26 -1.00 -11.77
N THR A 61 13.14 -0.40 -12.20
CA THR A 61 12.11 0.12 -11.30
C THR A 61 10.73 -0.39 -11.73
N HIS A 62 9.76 -0.22 -10.84
CA HIS A 62 8.36 -0.51 -11.10
C HIS A 62 7.53 0.75 -10.85
N ASP A 63 6.71 1.16 -11.82
CA ASP A 63 5.80 2.31 -11.63
C ASP A 63 4.73 2.01 -10.60
N PHE A 64 4.22 0.76 -10.57
CA PHE A 64 3.27 0.31 -9.56
C PHE A 64 3.92 0.34 -8.18
N LYS A 65 3.24 0.94 -7.20
CA LYS A 65 3.75 1.05 -5.84
C LYS A 65 3.30 -0.13 -4.99
N TYR A 66 4.27 -0.77 -4.34
CA TYR A 66 4.03 -1.85 -3.37
C TYR A 66 4.90 -1.62 -2.16
N GLY A 67 4.28 -1.56 -1.01
CA GLY A 67 4.97 -1.09 0.18
C GLY A 67 4.47 -1.69 1.47
N ALA A 68 4.94 -1.10 2.55
CA ALA A 68 4.49 -1.40 3.90
C ALA A 68 4.55 -0.18 4.80
N ASN A 69 3.94 -0.26 6.00
CA ASN A 69 4.24 0.72 7.03
C ASN A 69 5.68 0.57 7.53
N ILE A 70 6.34 1.70 7.75
CA ILE A 70 7.75 1.74 8.19
C ILE A 70 7.88 1.94 9.71
N PHE A 71 6.87 1.55 10.48
CA PHE A 71 6.72 1.88 11.89
C PHE A 71 7.80 1.27 12.81
N MET A 72 8.52 0.26 12.33
CA MET A 72 9.60 -0.38 13.10
C MET A 72 11.00 0.10 12.71
N LEU A 73 11.11 1.19 11.92
CA LEU A 73 12.42 1.74 11.53
C LEU A 73 13.19 2.22 12.77
N ASP A 74 14.32 1.57 13.06
CA ASP A 74 15.21 1.82 14.21
C ASP A 74 14.53 1.67 15.59
N GLU A 75 13.46 0.88 15.66
CA GLU A 75 12.70 0.65 16.90
C GLU A 75 13.10 -0.65 17.63
N PHE A 76 13.97 -1.46 17.03
CA PHE A 76 14.47 -2.68 17.70
C PHE A 76 15.55 -2.33 18.74
N GLU A 77 15.69 -3.22 19.76
CA GLU A 77 16.68 -3.05 20.82
C GLU A 77 18.11 -3.26 20.31
N SER A 78 18.31 -4.15 19.32
CA SER A 78 19.63 -4.43 18.77
C SER A 78 19.90 -3.70 17.46
N ASP A 79 21.14 -3.26 17.26
CA ASP A 79 21.58 -2.62 16.02
C ASP A 79 21.55 -3.59 14.85
N GLU A 80 21.76 -4.90 15.09
CA GLU A 80 21.68 -5.95 14.07
C GLU A 80 20.28 -6.05 13.51
N ASN A 81 19.24 -6.05 14.37
CA ASN A 81 17.85 -6.12 13.92
C ASN A 81 17.42 -4.84 13.20
N ASN A 82 17.88 -3.67 13.64
CA ASN A 82 17.64 -2.41 12.94
C ASN A 82 18.28 -2.43 11.54
N ALA A 83 19.52 -2.91 11.42
CA ALA A 83 20.20 -3.04 10.13
C ALA A 83 19.48 -4.06 9.22
N GLU A 84 19.04 -5.20 9.76
CA GLU A 84 18.29 -6.21 9.01
C GLU A 84 16.92 -5.70 8.55
N TYR A 85 16.19 -4.96 9.40
CA TYR A 85 14.94 -4.30 9.02
C TYR A 85 15.15 -3.32 7.85
N ARG A 86 16.15 -2.45 7.94
CA ARG A 86 16.50 -1.52 6.85
C ARG A 86 16.84 -2.26 5.57
N ARG A 87 17.60 -3.37 5.66
CA ARG A 87 18.01 -4.18 4.52
C ARG A 87 16.80 -4.77 3.80
N PHE A 88 15.95 -5.53 4.53
CA PHE A 88 14.84 -6.19 3.87
C PHE A 88 13.76 -5.19 3.40
N PHE A 89 13.51 -4.11 4.13
CA PHE A 89 12.54 -3.11 3.72
C PHE A 89 12.90 -2.52 2.35
N LYS A 90 14.17 -2.15 2.16
CA LYS A 90 14.71 -1.69 0.86
C LYS A 90 14.62 -2.75 -0.23
N GLU A 91 14.82 -4.03 0.12
CA GLU A 91 14.87 -5.14 -0.84
C GLU A 91 13.47 -5.53 -1.34
N TYR A 92 12.44 -5.35 -0.51
CA TYR A 92 11.09 -5.87 -0.76
C TYR A 92 10.07 -4.81 -1.14
N PHE A 93 10.31 -3.53 -0.87
CA PHE A 93 9.32 -2.47 -1.03
C PHE A 93 9.86 -1.25 -1.77
N ASN A 94 9.01 -0.62 -2.57
CA ASN A 94 9.29 0.66 -3.23
C ASN A 94 8.42 1.82 -2.68
N LEU A 95 7.58 1.55 -1.67
CA LEU A 95 6.71 2.51 -1.00
C LEU A 95 6.77 2.30 0.52
N ALA A 96 6.79 3.39 1.29
CA ALA A 96 6.74 3.34 2.75
C ALA A 96 5.65 4.26 3.30
N THR A 97 4.77 3.73 4.14
CA THR A 97 3.82 4.53 4.91
C THR A 97 4.46 5.06 6.17
N VAL A 98 4.65 6.38 6.23
CA VAL A 98 5.30 7.10 7.33
C VAL A 98 4.27 7.51 8.38
N PRO A 99 4.50 7.23 9.69
CA PRO A 99 3.54 7.55 10.74
C PRO A 99 3.49 9.03 11.05
N PHE A 100 2.28 9.61 11.02
CA PHE A 100 1.97 10.99 11.41
C PHE A 100 0.86 11.06 12.45
N TYR A 101 0.66 10.02 13.26
CA TYR A 101 -0.30 10.02 14.36
C TYR A 101 -0.01 11.18 15.31
N TRP A 102 -0.99 12.07 15.52
CA TRP A 102 -0.74 13.33 16.19
C TRP A 102 -0.38 13.18 17.68
N ASP A 103 -1.02 12.23 18.38
CA ASP A 103 -0.72 11.92 19.78
C ASP A 103 0.76 11.61 20.05
N SER A 104 1.38 10.89 19.12
CA SER A 104 2.78 10.49 19.18
C SER A 104 3.72 11.47 18.47
N LEU A 105 3.22 12.20 17.47
CA LEU A 105 4.01 13.23 16.80
C LEU A 105 4.17 14.48 17.68
N GLU A 106 3.14 14.86 18.44
CA GLU A 106 3.15 16.03 19.32
C GLU A 106 2.49 15.71 20.68
N PRO A 107 3.10 14.85 21.50
CA PRO A 107 2.57 14.48 22.81
C PRO A 107 2.48 15.66 23.79
N GLU A 108 3.34 16.67 23.61
CA GLU A 108 3.32 17.93 24.35
C GLU A 108 3.05 19.07 23.37
N GLU A 109 2.08 19.94 23.70
CA GLU A 109 1.72 21.09 22.86
C GLU A 109 2.93 21.99 22.51
N GLY A 110 3.12 22.27 21.23
CA GLY A 110 4.21 23.09 20.71
C GLY A 110 5.56 22.40 20.62
N LYS A 111 5.62 21.06 20.85
CA LYS A 111 6.85 20.29 20.79
C LYS A 111 6.75 19.09 19.82
N PRO A 112 6.58 19.31 18.53
CA PRO A 112 6.44 18.23 17.57
C PRO A 112 7.76 17.46 17.38
N ARG A 113 7.65 16.13 17.25
CA ARG A 113 8.76 15.17 17.11
C ARG A 113 9.13 14.92 15.64
N TYR A 114 9.28 15.99 14.83
CA TYR A 114 9.69 15.80 13.42
C TYR A 114 11.12 15.33 13.26
N ASP A 115 12.05 15.91 14.07
CA ASP A 115 13.49 15.70 13.96
C ASP A 115 13.89 14.24 14.26
N LYS A 116 14.88 13.71 13.49
CA LYS A 116 15.37 12.35 13.62
C LYS A 116 15.96 11.98 15.00
N ASN A 117 16.38 12.98 15.77
CA ASN A 117 16.88 12.80 17.13
C ASN A 117 15.78 12.98 18.19
N SER A 118 14.53 13.09 17.80
CA SER A 118 13.39 13.17 18.73
C SER A 118 13.32 11.93 19.62
N LYS A 119 12.73 12.11 20.82
CA LYS A 119 12.52 10.98 21.76
C LYS A 119 11.79 9.84 21.04
N LYS A 120 12.32 8.62 21.15
CA LYS A 120 11.70 7.42 20.60
C LYS A 120 10.34 7.14 21.26
N ILE A 121 9.37 6.79 20.46
CA ILE A 121 8.08 6.25 20.86
C ILE A 121 7.86 4.99 20.03
N TYR A 122 7.64 3.86 20.68
CA TYR A 122 7.51 2.55 20.05
C TYR A 122 6.53 2.57 18.86
N ARG A 123 6.97 2.04 17.73
CA ARG A 123 6.24 2.02 16.45
C ARG A 123 5.90 3.43 15.90
N ARG A 124 6.56 4.46 16.36
CA ARG A 124 6.38 5.85 15.91
C ARG A 124 7.72 6.51 15.64
N PRO A 125 8.52 5.99 14.69
CA PRO A 125 9.75 6.67 14.29
C PRO A 125 9.43 8.10 13.85
N SER A 126 10.38 9.00 14.07
CA SER A 126 10.17 10.40 13.67
C SER A 126 10.11 10.54 12.15
N PRO A 127 9.25 11.45 11.62
CA PRO A 127 9.11 11.60 10.17
C PRO A 127 10.42 11.87 9.43
N ASP A 128 11.31 12.73 9.94
CA ASP A 128 12.58 13.03 9.26
C ASP A 128 13.51 11.81 9.17
N LEU A 129 13.51 10.93 10.18
CA LEU A 129 14.25 9.66 10.12
C LEU A 129 13.73 8.78 8.99
N CYS A 130 12.39 8.69 8.87
CA CYS A 130 11.76 7.93 7.80
C CYS A 130 12.05 8.53 6.42
N MET A 131 12.01 9.86 6.30
CA MET A 131 12.29 10.56 5.06
C MET A 131 13.75 10.38 4.61
N ASP A 132 14.73 10.55 5.54
CA ASP A 132 16.14 10.32 5.27
C ASP A 132 16.36 8.88 4.73
N TYR A 133 15.77 7.89 5.41
CA TYR A 133 15.88 6.50 4.98
C TYR A 133 15.23 6.23 3.62
N CYS A 134 14.06 6.80 3.36
CA CYS A 134 13.37 6.65 2.07
C CYS A 134 14.23 7.25 0.92
N GLU A 135 14.79 8.44 1.12
CA GLU A 135 15.68 9.09 0.14
C GLU A 135 16.94 8.26 -0.13
N GLU A 136 17.64 7.81 0.92
CA GLU A 136 18.85 6.98 0.81
C GLU A 136 18.59 5.63 0.13
N SER A 137 17.36 5.10 0.28
CA SER A 137 16.99 3.78 -0.22
C SER A 137 16.29 3.79 -1.56
N GLY A 138 15.89 4.97 -2.09
CA GLY A 138 15.09 5.11 -3.30
C GLY A 138 13.64 4.63 -3.11
N ILE A 139 13.11 4.69 -1.88
CA ILE A 139 11.75 4.31 -1.51
C ILE A 139 10.87 5.55 -1.51
N THR A 140 9.67 5.43 -2.06
CA THR A 140 8.69 6.51 -2.12
C THR A 140 7.96 6.64 -0.78
N PRO A 141 7.96 7.80 -0.08
CA PRO A 141 7.25 7.98 1.18
C PRO A 141 5.79 8.42 0.97
N LYS A 142 4.87 7.87 1.78
CA LYS A 142 3.45 8.24 1.87
C LYS A 142 3.12 8.66 3.31
N LEU A 143 2.38 9.75 3.49
CA LEU A 143 1.98 10.25 4.81
C LEU A 143 0.70 9.58 5.32
N HIS A 144 0.71 9.04 6.52
CA HIS A 144 -0.45 8.47 7.21
C HIS A 144 -0.51 8.99 8.67
N CYS A 145 -1.46 9.81 9.03
CA CYS A 145 -2.45 10.58 8.31
C CYS A 145 -2.60 11.98 8.93
N LEU A 146 -3.30 12.90 8.26
CA LEU A 146 -3.44 14.28 8.75
C LEU A 146 -4.54 14.39 9.81
N VAL A 147 -5.71 13.80 9.58
CA VAL A 147 -6.87 13.83 10.48
C VAL A 147 -7.27 12.40 10.85
N TYR A 148 -7.17 12.07 12.13
CA TYR A 148 -7.62 10.80 12.70
C TYR A 148 -7.89 10.99 14.19
N ASP A 149 -9.16 11.12 14.58
CA ASP A 149 -9.55 11.52 15.93
C ASP A 149 -9.12 10.55 17.03
N LYS A 150 -9.06 9.24 16.70
CA LYS A 150 -8.59 8.19 17.60
C LYS A 150 -7.20 8.47 18.20
N PHE A 151 -6.31 9.09 17.43
CA PHE A 151 -4.93 9.40 17.81
C PHE A 151 -4.65 10.91 17.96
N THR A 152 -5.63 11.64 18.50
CA THR A 152 -5.41 13.04 18.89
C THR A 152 -4.77 13.15 20.26
N PRO A 153 -3.82 14.09 20.46
CA PRO A 153 -3.14 14.25 21.75
C PRO A 153 -4.10 14.74 22.86
N GLU A 154 -3.84 14.32 24.12
CA GLU A 154 -4.71 14.64 25.25
C GLU A 154 -4.93 16.14 25.47
N TRP A 155 -3.91 16.95 25.18
CA TRP A 155 -4.01 18.41 25.34
C TRP A 155 -5.02 19.03 24.36
N LEU A 156 -5.22 18.43 23.16
CA LEU A 156 -6.19 18.86 22.15
C LEU A 156 -7.63 18.52 22.56
N GLN A 157 -7.84 17.36 23.16
CA GLN A 157 -9.18 16.81 23.46
C GLN A 157 -10.03 17.70 24.39
N LYS A 158 -9.41 18.59 25.14
CA LYS A 158 -10.08 19.50 26.10
C LYS A 158 -10.42 20.85 25.49
N LEU A 159 -10.03 21.12 24.26
CA LEU A 159 -10.25 22.39 23.62
C LEU A 159 -11.64 22.47 22.97
N PRO A 160 -12.26 23.65 22.91
CA PRO A 160 -13.48 23.83 22.14
C PRO A 160 -13.22 23.67 20.64
N LEU A 161 -14.24 23.28 19.86
CA LEU A 161 -14.14 22.97 18.44
C LEU A 161 -13.35 23.99 17.62
N GLU A 162 -13.62 25.27 17.82
CA GLU A 162 -12.95 26.36 17.07
C GLU A 162 -11.44 26.42 17.35
N GLU A 163 -11.01 26.08 18.55
CA GLU A 163 -9.59 25.99 18.90
C GLU A 163 -8.98 24.71 18.33
N VAL A 164 -9.69 23.58 18.36
CA VAL A 164 -9.29 22.34 17.71
C VAL A 164 -9.02 22.58 16.22
N LYS A 165 -9.95 23.25 15.51
CA LYS A 165 -9.80 23.60 14.09
C LYS A 165 -8.57 24.48 13.83
N LYS A 166 -8.28 25.46 14.69
CA LYS A 166 -7.07 26.31 14.57
C LYS A 166 -5.79 25.49 14.76
N LYS A 167 -5.77 24.54 15.71
CA LYS A 167 -4.61 23.66 15.94
C LYS A 167 -4.37 22.73 14.77
N TYR A 168 -5.43 22.17 14.16
CA TYR A 168 -5.32 21.40 12.92
C TYR A 168 -4.76 22.27 11.78
N GLU A 169 -5.24 23.50 11.60
CA GLU A 169 -4.72 24.41 10.58
C GLU A 169 -3.21 24.68 10.78
N GLU A 170 -2.79 24.92 12.03
CA GLU A 170 -1.36 25.07 12.35
C GLU A 170 -0.55 23.81 12.01
N ARG A 171 -1.08 22.62 12.36
CA ARG A 171 -0.47 21.33 12.03
C ARG A 171 -0.31 21.15 10.52
N PHE A 172 -1.35 21.42 9.72
CA PHE A 172 -1.28 21.31 8.26
C PHE A 172 -0.23 22.25 7.67
N ARG A 173 -0.17 23.48 8.18
CA ARG A 173 0.84 24.46 7.77
C ARG A 173 2.25 23.97 8.07
N GLN A 174 2.52 23.48 9.28
CA GLN A 174 3.84 22.97 9.68
C GLN A 174 4.28 21.75 8.86
N ILE A 175 3.36 20.82 8.61
CA ILE A 175 3.61 19.64 7.79
C ILE A 175 3.92 20.06 6.34
N ALA A 176 3.14 20.98 5.78
CA ALA A 176 3.38 21.49 4.44
C ALA A 176 4.72 22.22 4.32
N GLU A 177 5.06 23.12 5.27
CA GLU A 177 6.35 23.80 5.29
C GLU A 177 7.56 22.84 5.28
N ARG A 178 7.39 21.64 5.85
CA ARG A 178 8.48 20.68 5.98
C ARG A 178 8.53 19.64 4.86
N TYR A 179 7.38 19.17 4.37
CA TYR A 179 7.27 17.98 3.51
C TYR A 179 6.61 18.24 2.15
N LEU A 180 6.19 19.47 1.82
CA LEU A 180 5.67 19.80 0.50
C LEU A 180 6.66 19.39 -0.61
N GLY A 181 6.18 18.63 -1.61
CA GLY A 181 6.99 18.12 -2.72
C GLY A 181 7.94 16.99 -2.37
N LYS A 182 7.85 16.43 -1.15
CA LYS A 182 8.71 15.33 -0.69
C LYS A 182 7.95 14.04 -0.44
N MET A 183 6.64 14.09 -0.33
CA MET A 183 5.77 12.92 -0.14
C MET A 183 5.10 12.58 -1.46
N TYR A 184 4.88 11.30 -1.69
CA TYR A 184 4.14 10.80 -2.85
C TYR A 184 2.65 11.19 -2.76
N GLU A 185 2.09 11.04 -1.54
CA GLU A 185 0.69 11.35 -1.27
C GLU A 185 0.46 11.59 0.22
N PHE A 186 -0.68 12.24 0.52
CA PHE A 186 -1.11 12.61 1.86
C PHE A 186 -2.47 12.00 2.15
N GLU A 187 -2.55 11.08 3.10
CA GLU A 187 -3.83 10.66 3.64
C GLU A 187 -4.40 11.78 4.52
N VAL A 188 -5.47 12.40 4.01
CA VAL A 188 -6.08 13.57 4.65
C VAL A 188 -6.93 13.16 5.84
N ILE A 189 -7.75 12.12 5.70
CA ILE A 189 -8.63 11.63 6.75
C ILE A 189 -8.65 10.10 6.76
N ASN A 190 -8.64 9.54 7.97
CA ASN A 190 -8.64 8.09 8.18
C ASN A 190 -9.79 7.63 9.08
N GLU A 191 -10.45 6.52 8.71
CA GLU A 191 -11.44 5.76 9.48
C GLU A 191 -12.63 6.57 10.01
N LEU A 192 -13.12 7.55 9.25
CA LEU A 192 -14.23 8.41 9.69
C LEU A 192 -15.52 7.62 9.99
N LEU A 193 -15.82 6.57 9.21
CA LEU A 193 -16.99 5.72 9.44
C LEU A 193 -16.81 4.78 10.62
N LEU A 194 -15.56 4.41 10.93
CA LEU A 194 -15.22 3.57 12.07
C LEU A 194 -15.08 4.37 13.37
N GLU A 195 -14.92 5.69 13.32
CA GLU A 195 -14.78 6.53 14.51
C GLU A 195 -15.95 6.38 15.48
N SER A 196 -17.17 6.12 14.99
CA SER A 196 -18.32 5.83 15.85
C SER A 196 -18.17 4.55 16.69
N ALA A 197 -17.25 3.64 16.33
CA ALA A 197 -16.90 2.45 17.11
C ALA A 197 -15.82 2.73 18.17
N TRP A 198 -15.17 3.91 18.10
CA TRP A 198 -14.19 4.36 19.06
C TRP A 198 -14.78 5.47 19.94
N ASP A 199 -14.21 5.67 21.13
CA ASP A 199 -14.50 6.85 21.92
C ASP A 199 -13.98 8.09 21.16
N LEU A 200 -14.88 8.92 20.63
CA LEU A 200 -14.50 10.18 20.00
C LEU A 200 -13.73 11.06 20.98
N LYS A 201 -12.62 11.64 20.51
CA LYS A 201 -11.72 12.44 21.34
C LYS A 201 -12.01 13.93 21.25
N THR A 202 -12.49 14.37 20.10
CA THR A 202 -12.83 15.79 19.87
C THR A 202 -14.20 15.93 19.21
N GLU A 203 -14.78 17.12 19.28
CA GLU A 203 -16.05 17.44 18.59
C GLU A 203 -15.88 17.54 17.05
N LEU A 204 -14.66 17.48 16.53
CA LEU A 204 -14.40 17.62 15.09
C LEU A 204 -15.08 16.52 14.29
N SER A 205 -14.97 15.27 14.73
CA SER A 205 -15.55 14.11 14.03
C SER A 205 -17.09 14.11 14.02
N ASN A 206 -17.74 14.89 14.90
CA ASN A 206 -19.18 15.07 14.88
C ASN A 206 -19.65 16.16 13.90
N THR A 207 -18.75 16.89 13.27
CA THR A 207 -19.13 17.93 12.31
C THR A 207 -19.53 17.31 10.98
N ARG A 208 -20.64 17.82 10.39
CA ARG A 208 -21.18 17.24 9.15
C ARG A 208 -20.36 17.54 7.91
N ASP A 209 -19.46 18.50 8.00
CA ASP A 209 -18.60 18.99 6.92
C ASP A 209 -17.13 18.58 7.10
N ILE A 210 -16.85 17.60 7.96
CA ILE A 210 -15.47 17.21 8.30
C ILE A 210 -14.64 16.85 7.06
N ILE A 211 -15.21 16.17 6.06
CA ILE A 211 -14.49 15.78 4.85
C ILE A 211 -14.14 17.05 4.05
N GLU A 212 -15.15 17.86 3.73
CA GLU A 212 -14.95 19.08 2.96
C GLU A 212 -14.00 20.04 3.68
N TRP A 213 -14.14 20.17 5.00
CA TRP A 213 -13.27 21.01 5.82
C TRP A 213 -11.82 20.51 5.78
N SER A 214 -11.59 19.22 6.00
CA SER A 214 -10.25 18.63 6.03
C SER A 214 -9.56 18.71 4.67
N PHE A 215 -10.27 18.38 3.58
CA PHE A 215 -9.72 18.43 2.24
C PHE A 215 -9.52 19.85 1.72
N ASN A 216 -10.40 20.81 2.07
CA ASN A 216 -10.19 22.22 1.76
C ASN A 216 -8.96 22.78 2.50
N LEU A 217 -8.75 22.35 3.74
CA LEU A 217 -7.56 22.71 4.50
C LEU A 217 -6.30 22.09 3.89
N ALA A 218 -6.37 20.82 3.50
CA ALA A 218 -5.29 20.16 2.78
C ALA A 218 -4.99 20.87 1.46
N GLN A 219 -5.98 21.16 0.64
CA GLN A 219 -5.80 21.87 -0.63
C GLN A 219 -5.18 23.26 -0.45
N LYS A 220 -5.50 23.96 0.64
CA LYS A 220 -4.92 25.27 0.97
C LYS A 220 -3.40 25.21 1.16
N TYR A 221 -2.89 24.19 1.84
CA TYR A 221 -1.48 24.06 2.19
C TYR A 221 -0.70 23.11 1.28
N LEU A 222 -1.38 22.18 0.60
CA LEU A 222 -0.86 21.12 -0.25
C LEU A 222 -1.54 21.16 -1.64
N PRO A 223 -1.53 22.29 -2.37
CA PRO A 223 -2.39 22.50 -3.53
C PRO A 223 -2.12 21.55 -4.70
N ASN A 224 -0.88 21.09 -4.86
CA ASN A 224 -0.44 20.25 -5.97
C ASN A 224 -0.17 18.79 -5.54
N GLU A 225 -0.37 18.47 -4.28
CA GLU A 225 -0.14 17.14 -3.74
C GLU A 225 -1.34 16.22 -3.99
N THR A 226 -1.09 14.92 -4.01
CA THR A 226 -2.12 13.89 -4.10
C THR A 226 -2.78 13.70 -2.73
N LEU A 227 -4.09 13.89 -2.67
CA LEU A 227 -4.89 13.84 -1.45
C LEU A 227 -5.76 12.58 -1.41
N VAL A 228 -5.62 11.79 -0.35
CA VAL A 228 -6.27 10.48 -0.20
C VAL A 228 -7.26 10.51 0.95
N ILE A 229 -8.45 9.91 0.74
CA ILE A 229 -9.38 9.53 1.81
C ILE A 229 -9.19 8.05 2.10
N ASN A 230 -9.14 7.63 3.37
CA ASN A 230 -8.89 6.24 3.75
C ASN A 230 -9.95 5.70 4.72
N GLU A 231 -10.37 4.44 4.54
CA GLU A 231 -11.40 3.81 5.38
C GLU A 231 -11.18 2.30 5.49
N GLY A 232 -11.68 1.73 6.62
CA GLY A 232 -11.59 0.32 6.93
C GLY A 232 -12.49 -0.56 6.07
N ASN A 233 -11.96 -1.63 5.53
CA ASN A 233 -12.61 -2.77 4.83
C ASN A 233 -13.98 -2.50 4.13
N PRO A 234 -14.11 -1.54 3.22
CA PRO A 234 -15.39 -1.25 2.58
C PRO A 234 -15.75 -2.23 1.45
N ILE A 235 -14.76 -2.93 0.87
CA ILE A 235 -14.91 -3.79 -0.32
C ILE A 235 -15.98 -4.88 -0.14
N PRO A 236 -16.01 -5.66 0.96
CA PRO A 236 -17.03 -6.71 1.14
C PRO A 236 -18.45 -6.19 1.07
N LYS A 237 -18.71 -5.04 1.71
CA LYS A 237 -20.06 -4.44 1.72
C LYS A 237 -20.48 -3.93 0.34
N LEU A 238 -19.56 -3.37 -0.44
CA LEU A 238 -19.81 -2.95 -1.82
C LEU A 238 -20.21 -4.12 -2.72
N ALA A 239 -19.59 -5.28 -2.51
CA ALA A 239 -19.87 -6.48 -3.29
C ALA A 239 -21.19 -7.15 -2.90
N LEU A 240 -21.47 -7.31 -1.60
CA LEU A 240 -22.65 -8.03 -1.08
C LEU A 240 -23.96 -7.30 -1.37
N GLU A 241 -23.99 -6.00 -1.19
CA GLU A 241 -25.21 -5.20 -1.26
C GLU A 241 -25.60 -4.83 -2.69
N ASP A 242 -24.72 -5.08 -3.67
CA ASP A 242 -24.93 -4.80 -5.10
C ASP A 242 -25.28 -3.33 -5.40
N TYR A 243 -25.02 -2.44 -4.44
CA TYR A 243 -25.25 -1.01 -4.53
C TYR A 243 -24.24 -0.22 -3.68
N ARG A 244 -24.32 1.08 -3.76
CA ARG A 244 -23.39 2.02 -3.11
C ARG A 244 -23.56 2.01 -1.59
N ASN A 245 -22.45 1.76 -0.87
CA ASN A 245 -22.43 1.81 0.59
C ASN A 245 -22.18 3.24 1.11
N ALA A 246 -22.13 3.40 2.45
CA ALA A 246 -21.91 4.70 3.10
C ALA A 246 -20.61 5.38 2.65
N TYR A 247 -19.53 4.62 2.47
CA TYR A 247 -18.23 5.16 2.02
C TYR A 247 -18.31 5.72 0.61
N PHE A 248 -18.92 4.98 -0.32
CA PHE A 248 -19.17 5.46 -1.69
C PHE A 248 -19.98 6.76 -1.69
N MET A 249 -21.14 6.75 -0.99
CA MET A 249 -22.04 7.91 -0.97
C MET A 249 -21.42 9.15 -0.33
N MET A 250 -20.59 8.96 0.68
CA MET A 250 -19.88 10.03 1.37
C MET A 250 -18.88 10.72 0.45
N ILE A 251 -18.09 9.92 -0.29
CA ILE A 251 -17.11 10.44 -1.26
C ILE A 251 -17.84 11.12 -2.42
N GLU A 252 -18.86 10.46 -3.01
CA GLU A 252 -19.65 11.02 -4.12
C GLU A 252 -20.24 12.39 -3.75
N ASN A 253 -20.83 12.52 -2.55
CA ASN A 253 -21.37 13.78 -2.07
C ASN A 253 -20.31 14.89 -1.95
N SER A 254 -19.12 14.54 -1.46
CA SER A 254 -18.02 15.51 -1.32
C SER A 254 -17.47 15.93 -2.69
N LEU A 255 -17.34 15.01 -3.64
CA LEU A 255 -16.96 15.30 -5.02
C LEU A 255 -17.98 16.23 -5.71
N GLN A 256 -19.29 15.97 -5.52
CA GLN A 256 -20.36 16.82 -6.06
C GLN A 256 -20.33 18.25 -5.50
N LYS A 257 -19.82 18.45 -4.29
CA LYS A 257 -19.58 19.78 -3.68
C LYS A 257 -18.29 20.45 -4.17
N GLY A 258 -17.51 19.77 -5.02
CA GLY A 258 -16.24 20.28 -5.56
C GLY A 258 -15.04 20.08 -4.67
N THR A 259 -15.12 19.18 -3.67
CA THR A 259 -13.98 18.81 -2.83
C THR A 259 -12.93 18.05 -3.65
N LYS A 260 -11.67 18.49 -3.58
CA LYS A 260 -10.55 17.80 -4.23
C LYS A 260 -10.20 16.54 -3.44
N ILE A 261 -10.59 15.39 -3.95
CA ILE A 261 -10.14 14.05 -3.51
C ILE A 261 -9.49 13.42 -4.73
N ASP A 262 -8.24 13.00 -4.63
CA ASP A 262 -7.50 12.45 -5.78
C ASP A 262 -7.53 10.92 -5.80
N LYS A 263 -7.52 10.28 -4.62
CA LYS A 263 -7.52 8.81 -4.49
C LYS A 263 -8.39 8.32 -3.34
N ILE A 264 -8.79 7.07 -3.44
CA ILE A 264 -9.58 6.36 -2.43
C ILE A 264 -8.76 5.24 -1.84
N GLY A 265 -8.48 5.33 -0.56
CA GLY A 265 -7.83 4.28 0.24
C GLY A 265 -8.85 3.25 0.74
N LEU A 266 -8.49 2.00 0.63
CA LEU A 266 -9.27 0.84 1.02
C LEU A 266 -8.39 -0.03 1.92
N GLN A 267 -8.64 -0.05 3.23
CA GLN A 267 -7.98 -1.02 4.08
C GLN A 267 -8.48 -2.43 3.75
N ASN A 268 -7.62 -3.43 3.88
CA ASN A 268 -8.00 -4.82 3.67
C ASN A 268 -7.40 -5.70 4.77
N HIS A 269 -7.74 -5.38 6.00
CA HIS A 269 -7.33 -6.17 7.15
C HIS A 269 -8.17 -7.43 7.32
N LEU A 270 -7.53 -8.58 7.40
CA LEU A 270 -8.15 -9.80 7.90
C LEU A 270 -7.60 -10.08 9.30
N PHE A 271 -8.16 -9.41 10.30
CA PHE A 271 -7.75 -9.49 11.70
C PHE A 271 -8.28 -10.75 12.41
N THR A 272 -8.07 -11.92 11.80
CA THR A 272 -8.46 -13.20 12.39
C THR A 272 -7.76 -13.40 13.73
N GLY A 273 -8.51 -13.55 14.78
CA GLY A 273 -7.98 -13.78 16.13
C GLY A 273 -7.61 -12.53 16.93
N ALA A 274 -7.68 -11.31 16.39
CA ALA A 274 -7.27 -10.10 17.09
C ALA A 274 -7.96 -9.90 18.46
N THR A 275 -9.18 -10.38 18.62
CA THR A 275 -9.94 -10.35 19.90
C THR A 275 -9.90 -11.67 20.66
N ALA A 276 -9.20 -12.70 20.18
CA ALA A 276 -9.16 -14.01 20.81
C ALA A 276 -8.30 -14.00 22.06
N ARG A 277 -8.82 -14.60 23.12
CA ARG A 277 -8.12 -14.74 24.42
C ARG A 277 -7.71 -16.17 24.74
N ASN A 278 -8.11 -17.12 23.89
CA ASN A 278 -7.78 -18.53 23.99
C ASN A 278 -7.92 -19.21 22.63
N GLU A 279 -7.45 -20.47 22.54
CA GLU A 279 -7.44 -21.25 21.31
C GLU A 279 -8.85 -21.45 20.72
N GLU A 280 -9.85 -21.72 21.55
CA GLU A 280 -11.24 -21.90 21.08
C GLU A 280 -11.78 -20.64 20.39
N GLN A 281 -11.53 -19.45 20.97
CA GLN A 281 -11.93 -18.19 20.37
C GLN A 281 -11.16 -17.92 19.08
N TYR A 282 -9.89 -18.28 19.04
CA TYR A 282 -9.06 -18.16 17.83
C TYR A 282 -9.61 -19.07 16.72
N GLU A 283 -9.86 -20.34 16.98
CA GLU A 283 -10.46 -21.26 16.01
C GLU A 283 -11.86 -20.79 15.54
N ASN A 284 -12.67 -20.28 16.46
CA ASN A 284 -13.96 -19.71 16.11
C ASN A 284 -13.82 -18.49 15.18
N SER A 285 -12.82 -17.65 15.35
CA SER A 285 -12.56 -16.53 14.45
C SER A 285 -12.15 -16.97 13.06
N ILE A 286 -11.43 -18.10 12.93
CA ILE A 286 -11.08 -18.70 11.62
C ILE A 286 -12.33 -19.19 10.88
N ARG A 287 -13.34 -19.71 11.58
CA ARG A 287 -14.58 -20.22 10.97
C ARG A 287 -15.61 -19.15 10.69
N ASN A 288 -15.68 -18.12 11.51
CA ASN A 288 -16.76 -17.15 11.54
C ASN A 288 -16.30 -15.74 11.10
N PHE A 289 -15.79 -15.64 9.87
CA PHE A 289 -15.47 -14.36 9.24
C PHE A 289 -16.35 -14.11 8.02
N ASP A 290 -16.39 -12.89 7.55
CA ASP A 290 -17.09 -12.54 6.31
C ASP A 290 -16.30 -13.10 5.11
N ARG A 291 -16.80 -14.17 4.52
CA ARG A 291 -16.13 -14.87 3.41
C ARG A 291 -16.00 -14.03 2.15
N SER A 292 -16.83 -13.01 1.98
CA SER A 292 -16.74 -12.12 0.81
C SER A 292 -15.40 -11.40 0.71
N ILE A 293 -14.68 -11.25 1.84
CA ILE A 293 -13.32 -10.69 1.86
C ILE A 293 -12.29 -11.60 1.17
N CYS A 294 -12.58 -12.90 1.05
CA CYS A 294 -11.71 -13.90 0.40
C CYS A 294 -12.22 -14.34 -0.97
N ASP A 295 -13.49 -14.04 -1.32
CA ASP A 295 -14.05 -14.39 -2.61
C ASP A 295 -13.54 -13.46 -3.73
N PRO A 296 -12.80 -14.00 -4.72
CA PRO A 296 -12.24 -13.19 -5.80
C PRO A 296 -13.25 -12.39 -6.61
N LYS A 297 -14.46 -12.93 -6.81
CA LYS A 297 -15.53 -12.24 -7.55
C LYS A 297 -16.08 -11.07 -6.74
N SER A 298 -16.24 -11.25 -5.43
CA SER A 298 -16.66 -10.18 -4.52
C SER A 298 -15.63 -9.07 -4.41
N ILE A 299 -14.34 -9.43 -4.30
CA ILE A 299 -13.25 -8.45 -4.27
C ILE A 299 -13.25 -7.62 -5.54
N TRP A 300 -13.26 -8.26 -6.70
CA TRP A 300 -13.25 -7.55 -7.98
C TRP A 300 -14.49 -6.68 -8.16
N LYS A 301 -15.69 -7.21 -7.85
CA LYS A 301 -16.94 -6.46 -7.92
C LYS A 301 -16.93 -5.22 -7.02
N GLY A 302 -16.42 -5.35 -5.79
CA GLY A 302 -16.29 -4.21 -4.87
C GLY A 302 -15.37 -3.12 -5.42
N LEU A 303 -14.25 -3.51 -6.03
CA LEU A 303 -13.34 -2.57 -6.70
C LEU A 303 -14.01 -1.89 -7.91
N ASP A 304 -14.73 -2.66 -8.75
CA ASP A 304 -15.47 -2.11 -9.88
C ASP A 304 -16.48 -1.05 -9.41
N VAL A 305 -17.28 -1.34 -8.37
CA VAL A 305 -18.29 -0.41 -7.83
C VAL A 305 -17.66 0.89 -7.34
N ILE A 306 -16.61 0.82 -6.50
CA ILE A 306 -16.00 2.05 -5.96
C ILE A 306 -15.25 2.85 -7.04
N SER A 307 -14.74 2.19 -8.08
CA SER A 307 -14.07 2.84 -9.20
C SER A 307 -15.01 3.66 -10.10
N GLU A 308 -16.36 3.47 -9.98
CA GLU A 308 -17.35 4.32 -10.65
C GLU A 308 -17.24 5.80 -10.25
N LEU A 309 -16.63 6.10 -9.10
CA LEU A 309 -16.32 7.47 -8.68
C LEU A 309 -15.24 8.16 -9.54
N GLY A 310 -14.57 7.42 -10.44
CA GLY A 310 -13.58 7.95 -11.38
C GLY A 310 -12.23 8.29 -10.74
N LEU A 311 -11.97 7.83 -9.52
CA LEU A 311 -10.72 8.04 -8.79
C LEU A 311 -9.87 6.77 -8.76
N ALA A 312 -8.56 6.94 -8.63
CA ALA A 312 -7.64 5.84 -8.39
C ALA A 312 -7.87 5.22 -7.01
N LEU A 313 -7.62 3.92 -6.90
CA LEU A 313 -7.80 3.13 -5.69
C LEU A 313 -6.45 2.69 -5.11
N GLU A 314 -6.40 2.55 -3.81
CA GLU A 314 -5.24 2.04 -3.08
C GLU A 314 -5.66 0.99 -2.06
N LEU A 315 -4.91 -0.11 -1.95
CA LEU A 315 -4.99 -1.03 -0.82
C LEU A 315 -4.02 -0.52 0.24
N THR A 316 -4.53 0.24 1.21
CA THR A 316 -3.69 1.04 2.10
C THR A 316 -3.15 0.29 3.30
N GLU A 317 -3.83 -0.78 3.74
CA GLU A 317 -3.50 -1.49 4.99
C GLU A 317 -3.89 -2.96 4.88
N VAL A 318 -3.04 -3.75 4.22
CA VAL A 318 -3.30 -5.18 4.01
C VAL A 318 -2.75 -6.01 5.17
N THR A 319 -3.60 -6.84 5.78
CA THR A 319 -3.18 -7.86 6.75
C THR A 319 -3.71 -9.22 6.32
N ILE A 320 -2.82 -10.20 6.17
CA ILE A 320 -3.14 -11.59 5.80
C ILE A 320 -2.66 -12.51 6.91
N PRO A 321 -3.55 -13.16 7.67
CA PRO A 321 -3.16 -14.01 8.79
C PRO A 321 -2.51 -15.31 8.34
N THR A 322 -1.63 -15.87 9.18
CA THR A 322 -1.05 -17.21 8.94
C THR A 322 -2.04 -18.32 9.28
N LEU A 323 -3.02 -18.07 10.13
CA LEU A 323 -4.06 -19.03 10.59
C LEU A 323 -3.55 -20.20 11.44
N GLY A 324 -2.29 -20.19 11.86
CA GLY A 324 -1.68 -21.20 12.70
C GLY A 324 -0.15 -21.05 12.75
N ASP A 325 0.53 -22.08 13.27
CA ASP A 325 1.98 -22.06 13.52
C ASP A 325 2.73 -23.12 12.69
N THR A 326 2.08 -23.81 11.75
CA THR A 326 2.69 -24.84 10.94
C THR A 326 3.25 -24.28 9.63
N MET A 327 4.16 -25.03 9.00
CA MET A 327 4.67 -24.67 7.67
C MET A 327 3.57 -24.65 6.61
N GLU A 328 2.53 -25.50 6.75
CA GLU A 328 1.38 -25.53 5.86
C GLU A 328 0.49 -24.29 6.04
N ASP A 329 0.42 -23.74 7.26
CA ASP A 329 -0.26 -22.46 7.52
C ASP A 329 0.47 -21.27 6.86
N GLU A 330 1.80 -21.27 6.85
CA GLU A 330 2.59 -20.27 6.12
C GLU A 330 2.46 -20.42 4.59
N GLU A 331 2.37 -21.65 4.09
CA GLU A 331 2.08 -21.89 2.66
C GLU A 331 0.70 -21.36 2.28
N LEU A 332 -0.29 -21.56 3.14
CA LEU A 332 -1.63 -21.01 2.93
C LEU A 332 -1.61 -19.46 2.94
N GLN A 333 -0.90 -18.83 3.88
CA GLN A 333 -0.72 -17.38 3.88
C GLN A 333 -0.08 -16.88 2.57
N ALA A 334 0.94 -17.59 2.07
CA ALA A 334 1.61 -17.25 0.82
C ALA A 334 0.69 -17.41 -0.41
N ASP A 335 -0.16 -18.45 -0.44
CA ASP A 335 -1.14 -18.66 -1.49
C ASP A 335 -2.24 -17.59 -1.47
N MET A 336 -2.73 -17.20 -0.28
CA MET A 336 -3.68 -16.09 -0.10
C MET A 336 -3.07 -14.77 -0.57
N LEU A 337 -1.84 -14.47 -0.17
CA LEU A 337 -1.11 -13.28 -0.61
C LEU A 337 -0.99 -13.24 -2.13
N LYS A 338 -0.54 -14.34 -2.74
CA LYS A 338 -0.42 -14.43 -4.19
C LYS A 338 -1.74 -14.13 -4.90
N LEU A 339 -2.84 -14.74 -4.45
CA LEU A 339 -4.16 -14.55 -5.06
C LEU A 339 -4.62 -13.10 -4.93
N TRP A 340 -4.61 -12.55 -3.72
CA TRP A 340 -5.14 -11.22 -3.47
C TRP A 340 -4.31 -10.12 -4.14
N TYR A 341 -2.98 -10.20 -4.04
CA TYR A 341 -2.10 -9.27 -4.76
C TYR A 341 -2.31 -9.36 -6.27
N SER A 342 -2.54 -10.57 -6.83
CA SER A 342 -2.82 -10.72 -8.26
C SER A 342 -4.16 -10.11 -8.67
N LEU A 343 -5.20 -10.25 -7.84
CA LEU A 343 -6.51 -9.62 -8.08
C LEU A 343 -6.38 -8.10 -8.07
N TRP A 344 -5.76 -7.53 -7.06
CA TRP A 344 -5.57 -6.08 -6.94
C TRP A 344 -4.65 -5.54 -8.03
N PHE A 345 -3.53 -6.18 -8.28
CA PHE A 345 -2.58 -5.78 -9.32
C PHE A 345 -3.17 -5.86 -10.73
N SER A 346 -4.11 -6.77 -10.98
CA SER A 346 -4.79 -6.87 -12.29
C SER A 346 -5.91 -5.85 -12.50
N HIS A 347 -6.39 -5.17 -11.44
CA HIS A 347 -7.51 -4.23 -11.53
C HIS A 347 -7.05 -2.84 -12.05
N PRO A 348 -7.72 -2.25 -13.06
CA PRO A 348 -7.26 -1.02 -13.71
C PRO A 348 -7.15 0.20 -12.81
N ALA A 349 -8.03 0.31 -11.80
CA ALA A 349 -8.09 1.46 -10.92
C ALA A 349 -7.10 1.39 -9.73
N VAL A 350 -6.56 0.22 -9.40
CA VAL A 350 -5.62 0.07 -8.26
C VAL A 350 -4.23 0.55 -8.65
N GLU A 351 -3.64 1.46 -7.89
CA GLU A 351 -2.32 2.05 -8.16
C GLU A 351 -1.25 1.63 -7.17
N ASN A 352 -1.63 1.26 -5.95
CA ASN A 352 -0.67 0.73 -4.98
C ASN A 352 -1.28 -0.29 -4.02
N ILE A 353 -0.40 -1.04 -3.34
CA ILE A 353 -0.74 -2.01 -2.28
C ILE A 353 0.25 -1.82 -1.14
N VAL A 354 -0.24 -1.59 0.06
CA VAL A 354 0.56 -1.43 1.28
C VAL A 354 0.26 -2.54 2.27
N TYR A 355 1.26 -3.32 2.63
CA TYR A 355 1.16 -4.32 3.68
C TYR A 355 1.25 -3.69 5.06
N TRP A 356 0.39 -4.16 5.99
CA TRP A 356 0.38 -3.67 7.36
C TRP A 356 0.97 -4.71 8.30
N ASN A 357 1.72 -4.29 9.32
CA ASN A 357 2.34 -5.18 10.30
C ASN A 357 3.25 -6.26 9.69
N THR A 358 4.38 -5.83 9.15
CA THR A 358 5.32 -6.71 8.41
C THR A 358 5.96 -7.82 9.25
N ILE A 359 6.03 -7.70 10.59
CA ILE A 359 6.77 -8.60 11.47
C ILE A 359 5.85 -9.11 12.58
N ASP A 360 5.83 -10.42 12.81
CA ASP A 360 5.11 -11.03 13.93
C ASP A 360 5.63 -10.52 15.27
N GLY A 361 4.72 -10.27 16.20
CA GLY A 361 5.06 -9.78 17.55
C GLY A 361 5.27 -8.27 17.65
N TYR A 362 5.26 -7.54 16.52
CA TYR A 362 5.48 -6.09 16.48
C TYR A 362 4.28 -5.33 15.88
N ALA A 363 3.07 -5.90 15.99
CA ALA A 363 1.83 -5.26 15.61
C ALA A 363 1.21 -4.42 16.74
N TYR A 364 0.10 -3.76 16.48
CA TYR A 364 -0.61 -2.95 17.46
C TYR A 364 -1.31 -3.84 18.51
N ASP A 365 -1.19 -3.44 19.78
CA ASP A 365 -1.88 -4.04 20.92
C ASP A 365 -2.42 -2.89 21.80
N ASP A 366 -3.75 -2.85 22.03
CA ASP A 366 -4.38 -1.83 22.88
C ASP A 366 -4.24 -2.14 24.40
N GLY A 367 -3.64 -3.28 24.73
CA GLY A 367 -3.46 -3.77 26.09
C GLY A 367 -4.77 -4.18 26.78
N LYS A 368 -5.89 -4.27 26.07
CA LYS A 368 -7.23 -4.55 26.62
C LYS A 368 -7.93 -5.70 25.88
N SER A 369 -8.45 -5.41 24.70
CA SER A 369 -9.33 -6.33 23.97
C SER A 369 -8.92 -6.57 22.52
N TRP A 370 -8.02 -5.80 22.00
CA TRP A 370 -7.54 -5.86 20.62
C TRP A 370 -6.03 -6.04 20.56
N ASN A 371 -5.58 -7.14 19.97
CA ASN A 371 -4.16 -7.43 19.78
C ASN A 371 -3.94 -8.01 18.38
N GLU A 372 -3.39 -7.20 17.48
CA GLU A 372 -3.13 -7.61 16.10
C GLU A 372 -2.03 -8.67 15.99
N ASN A 373 -1.19 -8.83 17.01
CA ASN A 373 -0.18 -9.89 17.04
C ASN A 373 -0.81 -11.29 17.02
N ASN A 374 -2.03 -11.44 17.55
CA ASN A 374 -2.76 -12.71 17.52
C ASN A 374 -3.10 -13.17 16.08
N CYS A 375 -3.14 -12.24 15.11
CA CYS A 375 -3.40 -12.57 13.71
C CYS A 375 -2.21 -13.30 13.05
N ARG A 376 -1.00 -13.16 13.62
CA ARG A 376 0.24 -13.71 13.03
C ARG A 376 0.39 -13.30 11.58
N GLY A 377 0.04 -12.04 11.30
CA GLY A 377 -0.06 -11.48 9.95
C GLY A 377 1.27 -10.99 9.39
N GLY A 378 2.39 -11.14 10.10
CA GLY A 378 3.69 -10.73 9.62
C GLY A 378 4.13 -11.49 8.36
N LEU A 379 4.92 -10.83 7.54
CA LEU A 379 5.67 -11.45 6.43
C LEU A 379 6.99 -12.03 6.92
N TRP A 380 7.46 -11.56 8.06
CA TRP A 380 8.64 -12.06 8.78
C TRP A 380 8.24 -12.54 10.17
N HIS A 381 8.95 -13.55 10.64
CA HIS A 381 8.89 -13.97 12.05
C HIS A 381 9.44 -12.86 12.97
N ASN A 382 9.24 -13.00 14.26
CA ASN A 382 9.73 -12.03 15.26
C ASN A 382 11.27 -11.95 15.34
N ASP A 383 11.98 -12.96 14.83
CA ASP A 383 13.45 -12.99 14.70
C ASP A 383 13.94 -12.44 13.35
N LEU A 384 13.05 -11.83 12.57
CA LEU A 384 13.27 -11.27 11.24
C LEU A 384 13.60 -12.29 10.14
N THR A 385 13.43 -13.59 10.39
CA THR A 385 13.50 -14.57 9.30
C THR A 385 12.25 -14.49 8.42
N PRO A 386 12.40 -14.56 7.07
CA PRO A 386 11.26 -14.40 6.16
C PRO A 386 10.35 -15.63 6.17
N LYS A 387 9.04 -15.41 6.22
CA LYS A 387 8.03 -16.43 5.99
C LYS A 387 7.87 -16.72 4.49
N LYS A 388 7.14 -17.79 4.17
CA LYS A 388 6.76 -18.14 2.78
C LYS A 388 6.06 -16.98 2.06
N SER A 389 5.26 -16.19 2.76
CA SER A 389 4.56 -15.01 2.24
C SER A 389 5.51 -13.88 1.82
N ALA A 390 6.57 -13.60 2.58
CA ALA A 390 7.61 -12.66 2.17
C ALA A 390 8.30 -13.10 0.88
N LEU A 391 8.71 -14.38 0.81
CA LEU A 391 9.34 -14.94 -0.37
C LEU A 391 8.40 -14.89 -1.60
N MET A 392 7.11 -15.13 -1.40
CA MET A 392 6.10 -15.01 -2.45
C MET A 392 5.95 -13.57 -2.93
N LEU A 393 5.91 -12.60 -2.01
CA LEU A 393 5.83 -11.17 -2.37
C LEU A 393 7.01 -10.75 -3.24
N LYS A 394 8.23 -11.12 -2.82
CA LYS A 394 9.44 -10.86 -3.61
C LYS A 394 9.37 -11.51 -4.99
N LYS A 395 8.93 -12.76 -5.06
CA LYS A 395 8.77 -13.49 -6.32
C LYS A 395 7.77 -12.81 -7.27
N LEU A 396 6.67 -12.26 -6.73
CA LEU A 396 5.68 -11.56 -7.54
C LEU A 396 6.30 -10.36 -8.26
N PHE A 397 6.97 -9.47 -7.53
CA PHE A 397 7.46 -8.20 -8.09
C PHE A 397 8.84 -8.30 -8.75
N ASN A 398 9.69 -9.24 -8.36
CA ASN A 398 11.05 -9.34 -8.90
C ASN A 398 11.21 -10.44 -9.97
N GLU A 399 10.20 -11.32 -10.15
CA GLU A 399 10.28 -12.40 -11.13
C GLU A 399 9.03 -12.46 -12.02
N ILE A 400 7.81 -12.58 -11.42
CA ILE A 400 6.56 -12.83 -12.17
C ILE A 400 6.07 -11.55 -12.86
N TRP A 401 6.08 -10.44 -12.16
CA TRP A 401 5.67 -9.12 -12.67
C TRP A 401 6.88 -8.24 -12.98
N HIS A 402 7.88 -8.83 -13.57
CA HIS A 402 9.14 -8.22 -13.92
C HIS A 402 9.50 -8.55 -15.38
N THR A 403 10.22 -7.67 -16.05
CA THR A 403 10.60 -7.85 -17.44
C THR A 403 12.11 -7.88 -17.61
N ASP A 404 12.64 -9.08 -17.88
CA ASP A 404 14.01 -9.30 -18.33
C ASP A 404 13.97 -10.03 -19.69
N LEU A 405 14.58 -9.43 -20.71
CA LEU A 405 14.54 -9.96 -22.06
C LEU A 405 15.92 -9.94 -22.73
N GLU A 406 16.15 -10.92 -23.60
CA GLU A 406 17.21 -10.90 -24.58
C GLU A 406 16.60 -10.93 -25.99
N LEU A 407 16.81 -9.88 -26.76
CA LEU A 407 16.24 -9.69 -28.08
C LEU A 407 17.36 -9.48 -29.11
N ILE A 408 17.01 -9.56 -30.40
CA ILE A 408 17.96 -9.31 -31.50
C ILE A 408 17.37 -8.20 -32.38
N THR A 409 18.17 -7.18 -32.69
CA THR A 409 17.73 -6.10 -33.59
C THR A 409 17.44 -6.65 -34.99
N ASP A 410 16.32 -6.20 -35.56
CA ASP A 410 15.92 -6.54 -36.92
C ASP A 410 16.82 -5.86 -38.00
N LYS A 411 16.52 -6.07 -39.27
CA LYS A 411 17.27 -5.50 -40.38
C LYS A 411 17.28 -3.95 -40.42
N ASP A 412 16.29 -3.32 -39.82
CA ASP A 412 16.11 -1.87 -39.75
C ASP A 412 16.56 -1.30 -38.38
N GLY A 413 17.21 -2.14 -37.56
CA GLY A 413 17.78 -1.80 -36.24
C GLY A 413 16.77 -1.70 -35.12
N TYR A 414 15.58 -2.29 -35.24
CA TYR A 414 14.54 -2.24 -34.20
C TYR A 414 14.51 -3.48 -33.33
N ILE A 415 14.12 -3.28 -32.07
CA ILE A 415 13.46 -4.28 -31.22
C ILE A 415 12.09 -3.72 -30.84
N ASP A 416 11.13 -4.62 -30.60
CA ASP A 416 9.82 -4.30 -30.04
C ASP A 416 9.41 -5.39 -29.03
N PHE A 417 8.75 -4.95 -27.95
CA PHE A 417 8.35 -5.83 -26.85
C PHE A 417 7.23 -5.20 -26.02
N SER A 418 6.56 -6.03 -25.22
CA SER A 418 5.66 -5.60 -24.14
C SER A 418 6.38 -5.80 -22.81
N GLY A 419 6.44 -4.76 -21.97
CA GLY A 419 7.11 -4.80 -20.67
C GLY A 419 6.28 -4.12 -19.58
N PHE A 420 6.48 -4.50 -18.32
CA PHE A 420 5.86 -3.82 -17.18
C PHE A 420 6.29 -2.37 -17.12
N TYR A 421 5.41 -1.48 -16.68
CA TYR A 421 5.74 -0.06 -16.54
C TYR A 421 6.84 0.17 -15.51
N GLY A 422 7.84 0.99 -15.88
CA GLY A 422 9.02 1.32 -15.08
C GLY A 422 10.22 1.67 -15.94
N ASP A 423 11.38 1.85 -15.31
CA ASP A 423 12.64 2.16 -15.97
C ASP A 423 13.42 0.88 -16.27
N TYR A 424 14.17 0.91 -17.36
CA TYR A 424 14.91 -0.22 -17.91
C TYR A 424 16.36 0.17 -18.25
N GLU A 425 17.28 -0.72 -17.93
CA GLU A 425 18.62 -0.71 -18.49
C GLU A 425 18.63 -1.55 -19.78
N ILE A 426 19.18 -1.00 -20.84
CA ILE A 426 19.42 -1.69 -22.12
C ILE A 426 20.92 -1.80 -22.32
N GLU A 427 21.40 -3.01 -22.60
CA GLU A 427 22.82 -3.27 -22.91
C GLU A 427 22.96 -3.87 -24.31
N VAL A 428 23.83 -3.23 -25.14
CA VAL A 428 24.21 -3.69 -26.48
C VAL A 428 25.72 -3.56 -26.64
N ASP A 429 26.42 -4.67 -26.97
CA ASP A 429 27.88 -4.71 -27.13
C ASP A 429 28.65 -4.11 -25.93
N GLY A 430 28.11 -4.22 -24.69
CA GLY A 430 28.69 -3.67 -23.48
C GLY A 430 28.41 -2.17 -23.24
N GLN A 431 27.69 -1.51 -24.12
CA GLN A 431 27.20 -0.14 -23.90
C GLN A 431 25.81 -0.19 -23.22
N LYS A 432 25.66 0.63 -22.17
CA LYS A 432 24.42 0.72 -21.39
C LYS A 432 23.70 2.03 -21.68
N SER A 433 22.38 1.94 -21.77
CA SER A 433 21.46 3.07 -21.93
C SER A 433 20.24 2.84 -21.07
N GLU A 434 19.51 3.90 -20.73
CA GLU A 434 18.27 3.83 -19.95
C GLU A 434 17.08 4.27 -20.79
N ILE A 435 15.93 3.59 -20.62
CA ILE A 435 14.64 3.99 -21.13
C ILE A 435 13.57 3.82 -20.07
N GLY A 436 12.45 4.55 -20.16
CA GLY A 436 11.30 4.39 -19.28
C GLY A 436 10.05 4.00 -20.06
N ILE A 437 9.39 2.92 -19.69
CA ILE A 437 8.08 2.52 -20.20
C ILE A 437 7.05 2.96 -19.17
N HIS A 438 6.25 3.99 -19.51
CA HIS A 438 5.29 4.55 -18.58
C HIS A 438 3.90 4.59 -19.20
N LYS A 439 2.87 4.50 -18.35
CA LYS A 439 1.47 4.63 -18.75
C LYS A 439 1.24 6.02 -19.39
N GLU A 440 0.46 6.07 -20.45
CA GLU A 440 0.07 7.30 -21.16
C GLU A 440 1.23 8.09 -21.81
N LYS A 441 2.43 7.50 -21.88
CA LYS A 441 3.55 8.07 -22.61
C LYS A 441 3.78 7.34 -23.93
N ARG A 442 4.43 8.03 -24.85
CA ARG A 442 4.94 7.41 -26.07
C ARG A 442 6.22 6.67 -25.72
N ASN A 443 6.20 5.34 -25.83
CA ASN A 443 7.33 4.46 -25.49
C ASN A 443 8.12 4.07 -26.75
N ASP A 444 8.46 5.05 -27.59
CA ASP A 444 9.30 4.90 -28.78
C ASP A 444 10.62 5.62 -28.58
N PHE A 445 11.73 4.89 -28.70
CA PHE A 445 13.07 5.40 -28.43
C PHE A 445 14.00 5.23 -29.63
N SER A 446 15.01 6.10 -29.75
CA SER A 446 16.14 5.95 -30.67
C SER A 446 17.42 6.09 -29.89
N LEU A 447 18.21 5.01 -29.84
CA LEU A 447 19.47 4.94 -29.11
C LEU A 447 20.63 4.88 -30.08
N LYS A 448 21.68 5.65 -29.78
CA LYS A 448 22.92 5.68 -30.54
C LYS A 448 23.97 4.83 -29.84
N ILE A 449 24.48 3.81 -30.54
CA ILE A 449 25.44 2.85 -30.03
C ILE A 449 26.70 2.77 -30.89
#